data_b05ea1cc5eb91d3e1e561ccc06953fff
#
_entry.id   b05ea1cc5eb91d3e1e561ccc06953fff
#
_cell.length_a   1.000
_cell.length_b   1.000
_cell.length_c   1.000
_cell.angle_alpha   90.00
_cell.angle_beta   90.00
_cell.angle_gamma   90.00
#
_symmetry.space_group_name_H-M   'P 1'
#
loop_
_entity.id
_entity.type
_entity.pdbx_description
1 polymer ?
#
loop_
_entity_poly.entity_id
_entity_poly.type
_entity_poly.pdbx_seq_one_letter_code
_entity_poly.pdbx_strand_id
1 'polypeptide(L)'
;MKALVIGAGGVGRAIANIASRRSFIESMVIADRTLSRAEEAVARVKDSRFSAAMVNAAELEDIRELIRKADPDVVINAVDPRFVMPIFLACEIENTNYIDMAMSLSRKHPHYPFTETGVKLGDEQFARDFNWDARKIYALIGMGVEPGMSDIFAKYASEHLFSRIDSCTILDGSNLRVEGYDFAPSFSIWTTIEECLNPPLVWEDGRGWYTTTPFSELEIFNFPEGIGPVECVNVEHEEVVLIPQKIDAKKVNFKYGLGAEFITILKTINMLGMDRKETVDVQGVSVSPRDLLTASLPDPGTLGERMRGKTCAGALIKGLDKQGNPKACYIYNVIDNAWSMKEYGDQAVVWQTAINPVIAMELIQKGIWKPLGVNGPEWFESKPFLDLLEEYGTSWNIRDEDTSGIIK
;
A
#
# COMPACT_ATOMS: atom_id res chain seq x y z
N MET A 1 20.35 2.52 12.11
CA MET A 1 18.94 2.21 12.47
C MET A 1 18.79 0.72 12.69
N LYS A 2 18.20 0.33 13.80
CA LYS A 2 17.76 -1.04 14.08
C LYS A 2 16.30 -1.19 13.70
N ALA A 3 15.94 -2.21 12.93
CA ALA A 3 14.58 -2.41 12.48
C ALA A 3 14.05 -3.80 12.83
N LEU A 4 12.74 -3.89 13.06
CA LEU A 4 12.01 -5.15 13.21
C LEU A 4 10.93 -5.21 12.13
N VAL A 5 11.01 -6.20 11.24
CA VAL A 5 9.98 -6.45 10.23
C VAL A 5 9.10 -7.60 10.71
N ILE A 6 7.82 -7.36 10.87
CA ILE A 6 6.83 -8.39 11.21
C ILE A 6 6.11 -8.81 9.92
N GLY A 7 6.34 -10.05 9.51
CA GLY A 7 5.90 -10.66 8.26
C GLY A 7 7.08 -10.99 7.35
N ALA A 8 7.34 -12.30 7.10
CA ALA A 8 8.35 -12.80 6.16
C ALA A 8 7.73 -13.30 4.85
N GLY A 9 6.58 -12.74 4.47
CA GLY A 9 5.95 -12.95 3.17
C GLY A 9 6.74 -12.27 2.04
N GLY A 10 6.12 -12.13 0.86
CA GLY A 10 6.75 -11.49 -0.29
C GLY A 10 7.35 -10.12 0.04
N VAL A 11 6.52 -9.22 0.60
CA VAL A 11 6.92 -7.83 0.89
C VAL A 11 7.98 -7.75 1.98
N GLY A 12 7.80 -8.45 3.12
CA GLY A 12 8.81 -8.39 4.19
C GLY A 12 10.17 -8.96 3.77
N ARG A 13 10.17 -10.00 2.94
CA ARG A 13 11.38 -10.55 2.33
C ARG A 13 12.06 -9.56 1.38
N ALA A 14 11.26 -8.87 0.55
CA ALA A 14 11.79 -7.83 -0.34
C ALA A 14 12.33 -6.62 0.42
N ILE A 15 11.68 -6.18 1.52
CA ILE A 15 12.19 -5.14 2.43
C ILE A 15 13.58 -5.53 2.93
N ALA A 16 13.76 -6.76 3.42
CA ALA A 16 15.05 -7.24 3.91
C ALA A 16 16.13 -7.20 2.80
N ASN A 17 15.77 -7.65 1.60
CA ASN A 17 16.67 -7.67 0.45
C ASN A 17 17.08 -6.25 0.01
N ILE A 18 16.15 -5.32 -0.07
CA ILE A 18 16.42 -3.92 -0.43
C ILE A 18 17.27 -3.26 0.67
N ALA A 19 16.87 -3.41 1.93
CA ALA A 19 17.54 -2.82 3.09
C ALA A 19 18.98 -3.32 3.26
N SER A 20 19.29 -4.57 2.89
CA SER A 20 20.64 -5.13 2.98
C SER A 20 21.66 -4.39 2.10
N ARG A 21 21.21 -3.75 1.05
CA ARG A 21 22.05 -2.95 0.14
C ARG A 21 22.34 -1.55 0.66
N ARG A 22 21.76 -1.19 1.82
CA ARG A 22 21.88 0.17 2.39
C ARG A 22 22.66 0.16 3.69
N SER A 23 23.57 1.13 3.81
CA SER A 23 24.47 1.24 4.96
C SER A 23 23.86 1.84 6.22
N PHE A 24 22.69 2.50 6.11
CA PHE A 24 22.01 3.11 7.26
C PHE A 24 21.36 2.06 8.20
N ILE A 25 21.16 0.83 7.72
CA ILE A 25 20.69 -0.29 8.55
C ILE A 25 21.86 -0.84 9.38
N GLU A 26 21.74 -0.78 10.68
CA GLU A 26 22.66 -1.37 11.65
C GLU A 26 22.33 -2.85 11.87
N SER A 27 21.05 -3.14 12.12
CA SER A 27 20.55 -4.51 12.24
C SER A 27 19.07 -4.57 11.85
N MET A 28 18.63 -5.75 11.40
CA MET A 28 17.21 -6.00 11.07
C MET A 28 16.80 -7.40 11.53
N VAL A 29 15.74 -7.45 12.32
CA VAL A 29 15.09 -8.71 12.71
C VAL A 29 13.90 -8.93 11.78
N ILE A 30 13.84 -10.09 11.12
CA ILE A 30 12.70 -10.52 10.33
C ILE A 30 11.91 -11.53 11.15
N ALA A 31 10.64 -11.27 11.39
CA ALA A 31 9.80 -12.10 12.24
C ALA A 31 8.57 -12.60 11.50
N ASP A 32 8.20 -13.85 11.72
CA ASP A 32 6.99 -14.45 11.16
C ASP A 32 6.41 -15.46 12.14
N ARG A 33 5.14 -15.82 11.97
CA ARG A 33 4.51 -16.89 12.73
C ARG A 33 5.18 -18.24 12.46
N THR A 34 5.71 -18.43 11.25
CA THR A 34 6.46 -19.60 10.82
C THR A 34 7.94 -19.26 10.78
N LEU A 35 8.69 -19.68 11.80
CA LEU A 35 10.12 -19.34 11.95
C LEU A 35 10.94 -19.67 10.69
N SER A 36 10.68 -20.81 10.04
CA SER A 36 11.41 -21.19 8.83
C SER A 36 11.26 -20.18 7.69
N ARG A 37 10.11 -19.49 7.55
CA ARG A 37 9.94 -18.40 6.57
C ARG A 37 10.86 -17.20 6.88
N ALA A 38 10.98 -16.84 8.14
CA ALA A 38 11.89 -15.78 8.56
C ALA A 38 13.36 -16.16 8.34
N GLU A 39 13.73 -17.41 8.66
CA GLU A 39 15.06 -17.96 8.42
C GLU A 39 15.40 -18.01 6.92
N GLU A 40 14.47 -18.40 6.05
CA GLU A 40 14.64 -18.38 4.60
C GLU A 40 14.87 -16.94 4.07
N ALA A 41 14.09 -15.96 4.58
CA ALA A 41 14.26 -14.56 4.21
C ALA A 41 15.65 -14.03 4.58
N VAL A 42 16.14 -14.33 5.78
CA VAL A 42 17.48 -13.97 6.25
C VAL A 42 18.58 -14.69 5.47
N ALA A 43 18.43 -16.00 5.23
CA ALA A 43 19.41 -16.78 4.46
C ALA A 43 19.58 -16.28 3.03
N ARG A 44 18.53 -15.73 2.43
CA ARG A 44 18.58 -15.14 1.10
C ARG A 44 19.42 -13.86 1.05
N VAL A 45 19.33 -13.03 2.09
CA VAL A 45 20.08 -11.77 2.19
C VAL A 45 21.59 -12.00 2.36
N LYS A 46 22.00 -13.05 3.07
CA LYS A 46 23.40 -13.42 3.34
C LYS A 46 24.21 -12.30 4.00
N ASP A 47 23.62 -11.61 4.94
CA ASP A 47 24.21 -10.48 5.67
C ASP A 47 24.04 -10.70 7.18
N SER A 48 25.13 -10.62 7.92
CA SER A 48 25.15 -10.85 9.37
C SER A 48 24.38 -9.82 10.21
N ARG A 49 24.00 -8.69 9.61
CA ARG A 49 23.14 -7.68 10.23
C ARG A 49 21.68 -8.17 10.39
N PHE A 50 21.30 -9.23 9.66
CA PHE A 50 19.94 -9.75 9.64
C PHE A 50 19.80 -11.01 10.47
N SER A 51 18.70 -11.11 11.21
CA SER A 51 18.38 -12.27 12.03
C SER A 51 16.90 -12.62 11.95
N ALA A 52 16.55 -13.87 12.27
CA ALA A 52 15.18 -14.34 12.25
C ALA A 52 14.59 -14.47 13.66
N ALA A 53 13.29 -14.24 13.77
CA ALA A 53 12.54 -14.46 15.00
C ALA A 53 11.14 -15.06 14.69
N MET A 54 10.52 -15.63 15.72
CA MET A 54 9.12 -16.08 15.64
C MET A 54 8.23 -15.09 16.39
N VAL A 55 7.06 -14.77 15.82
CA VAL A 55 6.04 -13.94 16.47
C VAL A 55 4.65 -14.28 15.92
N ASN A 56 3.66 -14.34 16.81
CA ASN A 56 2.27 -14.37 16.39
C ASN A 56 1.71 -12.94 16.35
N ALA A 57 1.51 -12.39 15.15
CA ALA A 57 1.01 -11.01 14.95
C ALA A 57 -0.43 -10.79 15.45
N ALA A 58 -1.17 -11.85 15.82
CA ALA A 58 -2.48 -11.76 16.46
C ALA A 58 -2.40 -11.56 17.98
N GLU A 59 -1.26 -11.87 18.59
CA GLU A 59 -1.09 -11.86 20.04
C GLU A 59 -0.27 -10.66 20.49
N LEU A 60 -0.93 -9.70 21.14
CA LEU A 60 -0.32 -8.44 21.57
C LEU A 60 0.93 -8.65 22.44
N GLU A 61 0.91 -9.59 23.38
CA GLU A 61 2.05 -9.84 24.27
C GLU A 61 3.23 -10.47 23.55
N ASP A 62 3.02 -11.39 22.60
CA ASP A 62 4.10 -11.95 21.78
C ASP A 62 4.85 -10.84 21.02
N ILE A 63 4.10 -9.90 20.46
CA ILE A 63 4.67 -8.76 19.73
C ILE A 63 5.47 -7.87 20.69
N ARG A 64 4.91 -7.54 21.85
CA ARG A 64 5.56 -6.71 22.89
C ARG A 64 6.85 -7.35 23.41
N GLU A 65 6.83 -8.66 23.67
CA GLU A 65 8.02 -9.39 24.09
C GLU A 65 9.12 -9.36 23.03
N LEU A 66 8.74 -9.51 21.75
CA LEU A 66 9.70 -9.42 20.66
C LEU A 66 10.27 -8.01 20.53
N ILE A 67 9.45 -6.95 20.62
CA ILE A 67 9.91 -5.56 20.59
C ILE A 67 10.93 -5.31 21.71
N ARG A 68 10.61 -5.70 22.95
CA ARG A 68 11.53 -5.54 24.10
C ARG A 68 12.85 -6.29 23.92
N LYS A 69 12.80 -7.49 23.29
CA LYS A 69 14.00 -8.31 23.03
C LYS A 69 14.86 -7.77 21.90
N ALA A 70 14.23 -7.30 20.82
CA ALA A 70 14.93 -6.79 19.64
C ALA A 70 15.40 -5.34 19.80
N ASP A 71 14.78 -4.57 20.70
CA ASP A 71 15.06 -3.15 20.96
C ASP A 71 15.23 -2.34 19.66
N PRO A 72 14.20 -2.35 18.75
CA PRO A 72 14.29 -1.70 17.45
C PRO A 72 13.99 -0.20 17.55
N ASP A 73 14.61 0.60 16.70
CA ASP A 73 14.25 2.00 16.49
C ASP A 73 12.88 2.13 15.81
N VAL A 74 12.50 1.13 14.97
CA VAL A 74 11.24 1.11 14.23
C VAL A 74 10.78 -0.31 13.96
N VAL A 75 9.46 -0.54 14.07
CA VAL A 75 8.77 -1.76 13.64
C VAL A 75 8.11 -1.51 12.29
N ILE A 76 8.33 -2.40 11.33
CA ILE A 76 7.69 -2.38 10.02
C ILE A 76 6.66 -3.51 9.98
N ASN A 77 5.41 -3.16 9.77
CA ASN A 77 4.33 -4.11 9.61
C ASN A 77 4.22 -4.53 8.15
N ALA A 78 4.59 -5.77 7.84
CA ALA A 78 4.54 -6.38 6.52
C ALA A 78 3.62 -7.61 6.47
N VAL A 79 2.58 -7.61 7.32
CA VAL A 79 1.53 -8.64 7.34
C VAL A 79 0.19 -8.08 6.86
N ASP A 80 -0.77 -8.96 6.74
CA ASP A 80 -2.15 -8.70 6.36
C ASP A 80 -2.79 -7.58 7.21
N PRO A 81 -3.65 -6.70 6.64
CA PRO A 81 -4.27 -5.58 7.35
C PRO A 81 -5.06 -5.96 8.61
N ARG A 82 -5.51 -7.21 8.74
CA ARG A 82 -6.16 -7.73 9.98
C ARG A 82 -5.29 -7.60 11.23
N PHE A 83 -3.97 -7.55 11.06
CA PHE A 83 -2.99 -7.50 12.16
C PHE A 83 -2.40 -6.10 12.38
N VAL A 84 -2.91 -5.06 11.69
CA VAL A 84 -2.44 -3.69 11.85
C VAL A 84 -2.59 -3.24 13.29
N MET A 85 -3.78 -3.30 13.87
CA MET A 85 -4.01 -2.77 15.21
C MET A 85 -3.26 -3.48 16.33
N PRO A 86 -3.15 -4.82 16.38
CA PRO A 86 -2.30 -5.50 17.37
C PRO A 86 -0.84 -5.03 17.35
N ILE A 87 -0.23 -4.89 16.17
CA ILE A 87 1.17 -4.45 16.04
C ILE A 87 1.31 -2.97 16.38
N PHE A 88 0.42 -2.12 15.85
CA PHE A 88 0.39 -0.69 16.13
C PHE A 88 0.25 -0.39 17.62
N LEU A 89 -0.66 -1.08 18.33
CA LEU A 89 -0.85 -0.92 19.77
C LEU A 89 0.36 -1.43 20.58
N ALA A 90 1.00 -2.53 20.15
CA ALA A 90 2.21 -3.01 20.79
C ALA A 90 3.32 -1.96 20.71
N CYS A 91 3.51 -1.33 19.54
CA CYS A 91 4.50 -0.26 19.36
C CYS A 91 4.19 0.96 20.24
N GLU A 92 2.93 1.38 20.32
CA GLU A 92 2.52 2.47 21.19
C GLU A 92 2.85 2.16 22.68
N ILE A 93 2.54 0.95 23.14
CA ILE A 93 2.77 0.55 24.55
C ILE A 93 4.26 0.49 24.86
N GLU A 94 5.07 -0.06 23.95
CA GLU A 94 6.52 -0.20 24.14
C GLU A 94 7.31 1.07 23.76
N ASN A 95 6.63 2.17 23.37
CA ASN A 95 7.23 3.44 22.93
C ASN A 95 8.22 3.26 21.76
N THR A 96 7.84 2.46 20.77
CA THR A 96 8.63 2.17 19.57
C THR A 96 7.94 2.75 18.34
N ASN A 97 8.72 3.28 17.40
CA ASN A 97 8.16 3.83 16.16
C ASN A 97 7.62 2.72 15.25
N TYR A 98 6.70 3.10 14.37
CA TYR A 98 5.95 2.18 13.54
C TYR A 98 5.85 2.67 12.09
N ILE A 99 5.91 1.71 11.15
CA ILE A 99 5.63 1.94 9.72
C ILE A 99 4.76 0.79 9.23
N ASP A 100 3.71 1.09 8.47
CA ASP A 100 2.95 0.10 7.69
C ASP A 100 2.78 0.49 6.23
N MET A 101 2.23 -0.43 5.44
CA MET A 101 1.94 -0.28 4.02
C MET A 101 0.45 -0.49 3.72
N ALA A 102 -0.36 -0.64 4.76
CA ALA A 102 -1.81 -0.69 4.74
C ALA A 102 -2.33 -0.19 6.08
N MET A 103 -3.45 0.50 6.10
CA MET A 103 -4.02 1.06 7.32
C MET A 103 -5.01 0.10 8.00
N SER A 104 -5.53 0.49 9.17
CA SER A 104 -6.59 -0.26 9.85
C SER A 104 -7.84 -0.34 8.99
N LEU A 105 -8.51 -1.50 9.02
CA LEU A 105 -9.64 -1.82 8.15
C LEU A 105 -10.85 -0.90 8.38
N SER A 106 -11.57 -0.63 7.30
CA SER A 106 -12.83 0.08 7.30
C SER A 106 -14.01 -0.79 7.80
N ARG A 107 -15.11 -0.14 8.10
CA ARG A 107 -16.42 -0.79 8.33
C ARG A 107 -17.51 -0.02 7.62
N LYS A 108 -18.31 -0.73 6.83
CA LYS A 108 -19.44 -0.17 6.06
C LYS A 108 -20.44 0.54 6.97
N HIS A 109 -21.05 1.63 6.47
CA HIS A 109 -22.18 2.23 7.14
C HIS A 109 -23.35 1.22 7.22
N PRO A 110 -23.96 1.00 8.40
CA PRO A 110 -24.90 -0.11 8.61
C PRO A 110 -26.19 -0.02 7.79
N HIS A 111 -26.59 1.17 7.39
CA HIS A 111 -27.87 1.40 6.68
C HIS A 111 -27.67 1.91 5.25
N TYR A 112 -26.63 2.71 5.00
CA TYR A 112 -26.40 3.40 3.72
C TYR A 112 -24.98 3.19 3.20
N PRO A 113 -24.54 1.92 2.99
CA PRO A 113 -23.13 1.60 2.71
C PRO A 113 -22.59 2.16 1.39
N PHE A 114 -23.46 2.58 0.47
CA PHE A 114 -23.06 3.08 -0.86
C PHE A 114 -23.29 4.58 -1.04
N THR A 115 -23.53 5.31 0.03
CA THR A 115 -23.75 6.78 0.01
C THR A 115 -23.12 7.50 1.19
N GLU A 116 -22.95 6.80 2.32
CA GLU A 116 -22.43 7.34 3.55
C GLU A 116 -21.26 6.50 4.07
N THR A 117 -20.28 7.18 4.64
CA THR A 117 -19.14 6.52 5.26
C THR A 117 -19.53 5.85 6.58
N GLY A 118 -18.99 4.67 6.83
CA GLY A 118 -18.90 4.09 8.16
C GLY A 118 -17.59 4.47 8.85
N VAL A 119 -16.86 3.49 9.38
CA VAL A 119 -15.47 3.67 9.81
C VAL A 119 -14.58 3.63 8.56
N LYS A 120 -13.76 4.65 8.34
CA LYS A 120 -12.84 4.70 7.21
C LYS A 120 -11.56 3.91 7.51
N LEU A 121 -10.84 3.56 6.47
CA LEU A 121 -9.46 3.06 6.58
C LEU A 121 -8.63 4.03 7.44
N GLY A 122 -7.86 3.52 8.38
CA GLY A 122 -6.99 4.29 9.26
C GLY A 122 -7.66 5.04 10.42
N ASP A 123 -8.99 5.14 10.48
CA ASP A 123 -9.68 5.89 11.56
C ASP A 123 -9.25 5.44 12.96
N GLU A 124 -9.03 4.13 13.18
CA GLU A 124 -8.60 3.60 14.47
C GLU A 124 -7.16 4.01 14.82
N GLN A 125 -6.28 4.14 13.83
CA GLN A 125 -4.90 4.60 14.01
C GLN A 125 -4.87 6.12 14.25
N PHE A 126 -5.57 6.92 13.43
CA PHE A 126 -5.65 8.37 13.61
C PHE A 126 -6.27 8.79 14.95
N ALA A 127 -7.22 8.02 15.46
CA ALA A 127 -7.81 8.28 16.79
C ALA A 127 -6.78 8.22 17.92
N ARG A 128 -5.60 7.68 17.69
CA ARG A 128 -4.52 7.56 18.67
C ARG A 128 -3.38 8.57 18.49
N ASP A 129 -3.49 9.47 17.51
CA ASP A 129 -2.45 10.45 17.19
C ASP A 129 -1.96 11.22 18.42
N PHE A 130 -2.87 11.73 19.25
CA PHE A 130 -2.52 12.41 20.49
C PHE A 130 -1.65 11.58 21.43
N ASN A 131 -1.89 10.27 21.53
CA ASN A 131 -1.13 9.38 22.39
C ASN A 131 0.31 9.18 21.86
N TRP A 132 0.46 9.04 20.55
CA TRP A 132 1.73 8.89 19.87
C TRP A 132 2.57 10.17 19.99
N ASP A 133 1.96 11.34 19.74
CA ASP A 133 2.65 12.64 19.91
C ASP A 133 3.09 12.89 21.36
N ALA A 134 2.24 12.59 22.34
CA ALA A 134 2.56 12.76 23.75
C ALA A 134 3.75 11.89 24.19
N ARG A 135 3.92 10.71 23.57
CA ARG A 135 5.03 9.79 23.81
C ARG A 135 6.30 10.13 23.03
N LYS A 136 6.23 11.10 22.10
CA LYS A 136 7.32 11.51 21.21
C LYS A 136 7.80 10.38 20.28
N ILE A 137 6.89 9.53 19.87
CA ILE A 137 7.09 8.48 18.86
C ILE A 137 6.20 8.76 17.63
N TYR A 138 6.49 8.07 16.55
CA TYR A 138 5.72 8.22 15.31
C TYR A 138 5.17 6.89 14.80
N ALA A 139 4.05 6.98 14.11
CA ALA A 139 3.54 5.98 13.21
C ALA A 139 3.42 6.60 11.81
N LEU A 140 4.24 6.12 10.87
CA LEU A 140 4.12 6.45 9.46
C LEU A 140 3.26 5.38 8.82
N ILE A 141 2.00 5.72 8.54
CA ILE A 141 1.01 4.77 8.05
C ILE A 141 0.81 4.91 6.53
N GLY A 142 0.50 3.80 5.87
CA GLY A 142 0.28 3.80 4.43
C GLY A 142 1.55 4.08 3.61
N MET A 143 2.71 3.51 3.97
CA MET A 143 3.99 3.76 3.28
C MET A 143 4.38 2.61 2.33
N GLY A 144 3.42 2.18 1.50
CA GLY A 144 3.62 1.21 0.41
C GLY A 144 3.75 1.87 -0.96
N VAL A 145 3.33 1.17 -2.01
CA VAL A 145 3.22 1.73 -3.36
C VAL A 145 1.91 2.51 -3.47
N GLU A 146 0.85 1.89 -3.09
CA GLU A 146 -0.52 2.35 -2.94
C GLU A 146 -1.09 1.63 -1.71
N PRO A 147 -1.28 2.38 -0.64
CA PRO A 147 -0.91 3.80 -0.39
C PRO A 147 0.60 3.99 -0.23
N GLY A 148 1.07 5.22 -0.47
CA GLY A 148 2.45 5.65 -0.21
C GLY A 148 3.12 6.40 -1.35
N MET A 149 3.65 5.71 -2.35
CA MET A 149 4.30 6.36 -3.49
C MET A 149 3.33 7.25 -4.25
N SER A 150 2.09 6.85 -4.43
CA SER A 150 1.04 7.64 -5.07
C SER A 150 0.70 8.91 -4.29
N ASP A 151 0.71 8.86 -2.96
CA ASP A 151 0.56 10.04 -2.10
C ASP A 151 1.74 11.02 -2.29
N ILE A 152 2.96 10.51 -2.42
CA ILE A 152 4.15 11.32 -2.73
C ILE A 152 4.02 11.98 -4.10
N PHE A 153 3.46 11.31 -5.11
CA PHE A 153 3.20 11.92 -6.42
C PHE A 153 2.17 13.05 -6.33
N ALA A 154 1.09 12.85 -5.59
CA ALA A 154 0.10 13.89 -5.32
C ALA A 154 0.73 15.08 -4.57
N LYS A 155 1.58 14.80 -3.59
CA LYS A 155 2.33 15.81 -2.84
C LYS A 155 3.27 16.60 -3.74
N TYR A 156 4.05 15.92 -4.59
CA TYR A 156 4.92 16.55 -5.56
C TYR A 156 4.16 17.49 -6.50
N ALA A 157 3.01 17.06 -6.99
CA ALA A 157 2.17 17.89 -7.84
C ALA A 157 1.72 19.17 -7.12
N SER A 158 1.26 19.04 -5.87
CA SER A 158 0.81 20.19 -5.06
C SER A 158 1.96 21.16 -4.75
N GLU A 159 3.15 20.66 -4.48
CA GLU A 159 4.32 21.48 -4.18
C GLU A 159 4.88 22.19 -5.42
N HIS A 160 4.98 21.49 -6.56
CA HIS A 160 5.81 21.95 -7.68
C HIS A 160 5.02 22.26 -8.96
N LEU A 161 3.85 21.65 -9.21
CA LEU A 161 3.21 21.72 -10.51
C LEU A 161 1.91 22.53 -10.51
N PHE A 162 1.11 22.46 -9.45
CA PHE A 162 -0.24 23.02 -9.41
C PHE A 162 -0.37 24.14 -8.38
N SER A 163 -1.12 25.19 -8.73
CA SER A 163 -1.61 26.20 -7.79
C SER A 163 -3.00 25.87 -7.27
N ARG A 164 -3.77 25.05 -8.01
CA ARG A 164 -5.10 24.55 -7.67
C ARG A 164 -5.27 23.14 -8.23
N ILE A 165 -5.70 22.20 -7.40
CA ILE A 165 -6.01 20.84 -7.80
C ILE A 165 -7.53 20.66 -7.81
N ASP A 166 -8.13 20.48 -8.99
CA ASP A 166 -9.57 20.24 -9.14
C ASP A 166 -9.89 18.75 -8.94
N SER A 167 -8.99 17.84 -9.37
CA SER A 167 -9.10 16.41 -9.08
C SER A 167 -7.74 15.74 -8.95
N CYS A 168 -7.65 14.80 -8.04
CA CYS A 168 -6.57 13.84 -7.90
C CYS A 168 -7.18 12.44 -7.92
N THR A 169 -6.95 11.71 -9.01
CA THR A 169 -7.37 10.32 -9.15
C THR A 169 -6.13 9.44 -9.12
N ILE A 170 -6.02 8.60 -8.11
CA ILE A 170 -4.98 7.58 -8.09
C ILE A 170 -5.41 6.49 -9.07
N LEU A 171 -4.47 6.10 -9.93
CA LEU A 171 -4.68 5.12 -11.00
C LEU A 171 -3.49 4.16 -11.01
N ASP A 172 -3.77 2.93 -10.69
CA ASP A 172 -2.82 1.85 -10.90
C ASP A 172 -3.33 0.86 -11.96
N GLY A 173 -2.41 0.14 -12.57
CA GLY A 173 -2.76 -0.86 -13.57
C GLY A 173 -1.56 -1.66 -14.03
N SER A 174 -1.83 -2.76 -14.70
CA SER A 174 -0.78 -3.66 -15.15
C SER A 174 -1.17 -4.41 -16.41
N ASN A 175 -0.16 -4.97 -17.11
CA ASN A 175 -0.34 -6.02 -18.09
C ASN A 175 0.33 -7.32 -17.64
N LEU A 176 0.45 -7.50 -16.32
CA LEU A 176 1.04 -8.70 -15.74
C LEU A 176 0.22 -9.95 -16.06
N ARG A 177 0.92 -11.02 -16.44
CA ARG A 177 0.34 -12.35 -16.66
C ARG A 177 1.21 -13.41 -16.01
N VAL A 178 0.60 -14.44 -15.45
CA VAL A 178 1.30 -15.55 -14.79
C VAL A 178 1.21 -16.78 -15.69
N GLU A 179 2.35 -17.19 -16.24
CA GLU A 179 2.44 -18.37 -17.12
C GLU A 179 2.03 -19.66 -16.41
N GLY A 180 1.14 -20.42 -17.06
CA GLY A 180 0.66 -21.72 -16.54
C GLY A 180 -0.53 -21.64 -15.60
N TYR A 181 -1.18 -20.48 -15.51
CA TYR A 181 -2.43 -20.30 -14.77
C TYR A 181 -3.44 -19.54 -15.64
N ASP A 182 -4.69 -20.01 -15.64
CA ASP A 182 -5.80 -19.26 -16.24
C ASP A 182 -6.12 -18.03 -15.41
N PHE A 183 -5.96 -18.13 -14.08
CA PHE A 183 -6.05 -17.01 -13.15
C PHE A 183 -5.05 -17.20 -12.02
N ALA A 184 -4.28 -16.17 -11.73
CA ALA A 184 -3.43 -16.08 -10.53
C ALA A 184 -3.34 -14.62 -10.09
N PRO A 185 -3.50 -14.32 -8.78
CA PRO A 185 -3.37 -12.95 -8.30
C PRO A 185 -1.91 -12.50 -8.36
N SER A 186 -1.69 -11.23 -8.72
CA SER A 186 -0.35 -10.59 -8.66
C SER A 186 0.01 -10.11 -7.26
N PHE A 187 -0.98 -10.00 -6.39
CA PHE A 187 -0.85 -9.57 -4.99
C PHE A 187 -1.78 -10.42 -4.08
N SER A 188 -1.87 -10.08 -2.80
CA SER A 188 -2.74 -10.78 -1.85
C SER A 188 -4.20 -10.74 -2.29
N ILE A 189 -4.77 -11.89 -2.67
CA ILE A 189 -6.19 -11.96 -3.07
C ILE A 189 -7.12 -11.61 -1.90
N TRP A 190 -6.72 -11.88 -0.66
CA TRP A 190 -7.49 -11.51 0.52
C TRP A 190 -7.65 -9.98 0.61
N THR A 191 -6.57 -9.25 0.43
CA THR A 191 -6.52 -7.78 0.43
C THR A 191 -7.28 -7.22 -0.78
N THR A 192 -7.04 -7.74 -1.98
CA THR A 192 -7.75 -7.31 -3.20
C THR A 192 -9.27 -7.48 -3.09
N ILE A 193 -9.75 -8.55 -2.46
CA ILE A 193 -11.18 -8.73 -2.19
C ILE A 193 -11.70 -7.66 -1.23
N GLU A 194 -10.94 -7.32 -0.18
CA GLU A 194 -11.32 -6.27 0.77
C GLU A 194 -11.45 -4.92 0.07
N GLU A 195 -10.45 -4.51 -0.67
CA GLU A 195 -10.40 -3.24 -1.40
C GLU A 195 -11.50 -3.14 -2.48
N CYS A 196 -11.64 -4.18 -3.30
CA CYS A 196 -12.51 -4.13 -4.47
C CYS A 196 -13.99 -4.36 -4.18
N LEU A 197 -14.35 -5.06 -3.10
CA LEU A 197 -15.75 -5.38 -2.77
C LEU A 197 -16.32 -4.54 -1.61
N ASN A 198 -15.49 -3.78 -0.92
CA ASN A 198 -15.98 -2.75 -0.01
C ASN A 198 -16.49 -1.53 -0.80
N PRO A 199 -17.36 -0.70 -0.21
CA PRO A 199 -17.84 0.52 -0.84
C PRO A 199 -16.67 1.50 -1.08
N PRO A 200 -16.35 1.84 -2.34
CA PRO A 200 -15.31 2.81 -2.66
C PRO A 200 -15.53 4.15 -1.98
N LEU A 201 -14.50 4.67 -1.32
CA LEU A 201 -14.51 5.99 -0.72
C LEU A 201 -14.18 7.06 -1.77
N VAL A 202 -14.82 8.21 -1.67
CA VAL A 202 -14.55 9.41 -2.48
C VAL A 202 -14.52 10.62 -1.54
N TRP A 203 -13.57 11.51 -1.77
CA TRP A 203 -13.52 12.84 -1.15
C TRP A 203 -13.99 13.90 -2.13
N GLU A 204 -14.80 14.85 -1.67
CA GLU A 204 -15.20 16.02 -2.43
C GLU A 204 -15.30 17.25 -1.51
N ASP A 205 -14.65 18.34 -1.93
CA ASP A 205 -14.71 19.60 -1.18
C ASP A 205 -16.14 20.08 -1.00
N GLY A 206 -16.46 20.56 0.21
CA GLY A 206 -17.82 20.97 0.59
C GLY A 206 -18.79 19.84 0.91
N ARG A 207 -18.50 18.59 0.52
CA ARG A 207 -19.28 17.40 0.86
C ARG A 207 -18.58 16.52 1.89
N GLY A 208 -17.24 16.45 1.86
CA GLY A 208 -16.47 15.52 2.67
C GLY A 208 -16.38 14.14 2.04
N TRP A 209 -16.11 13.12 2.85
CA TRP A 209 -16.06 11.74 2.42
C TRP A 209 -17.45 11.14 2.24
N TYR A 210 -17.64 10.40 1.17
CA TYR A 210 -18.83 9.59 0.90
C TYR A 210 -18.44 8.32 0.17
N THR A 211 -19.34 7.36 0.09
CA THR A 211 -19.09 6.08 -0.58
C THR A 211 -19.90 5.93 -1.84
N THR A 212 -19.44 5.03 -2.71
CA THR A 212 -20.10 4.65 -3.95
C THR A 212 -20.25 3.13 -4.03
N THR A 213 -20.91 2.63 -5.09
CA THR A 213 -20.98 1.19 -5.32
C THR A 213 -19.64 0.65 -5.84
N PRO A 214 -19.20 -0.55 -5.42
CA PRO A 214 -18.04 -1.20 -5.99
C PRO A 214 -18.07 -1.25 -7.52
N PHE A 215 -16.91 -1.07 -8.13
CA PHE A 215 -16.72 -1.03 -9.59
C PHE A 215 -17.47 0.10 -10.31
N SER A 216 -17.82 1.18 -9.60
CA SER A 216 -18.42 2.38 -10.20
C SER A 216 -17.42 3.21 -11.01
N GLU A 217 -17.94 4.16 -11.78
CA GLU A 217 -17.16 5.12 -12.60
C GLU A 217 -16.11 4.43 -13.49
N LEU A 218 -16.52 3.33 -14.19
CA LEU A 218 -15.65 2.61 -15.12
C LEU A 218 -15.13 3.57 -16.20
N GLU A 219 -13.82 3.53 -16.41
CA GLU A 219 -13.13 4.21 -17.51
C GLU A 219 -12.02 3.35 -18.08
N ILE A 220 -11.59 3.63 -19.30
CA ILE A 220 -10.42 3.01 -19.90
C ILE A 220 -9.28 4.01 -19.83
N PHE A 221 -8.24 3.70 -19.06
CA PHE A 221 -7.04 4.51 -18.97
C PHE A 221 -5.90 3.87 -19.78
N ASN A 222 -5.21 4.68 -20.57
CA ASN A 222 -4.07 4.21 -21.37
C ASN A 222 -2.78 4.38 -20.56
N PHE A 223 -2.37 3.32 -19.87
CA PHE A 223 -1.16 3.31 -19.05
C PHE A 223 0.11 3.42 -19.92
N PRO A 224 1.17 4.07 -19.38
CA PRO A 224 2.40 4.33 -20.12
C PRO A 224 3.25 3.06 -20.33
N GLU A 225 4.37 3.24 -21.03
CA GLU A 225 5.46 2.27 -21.21
C GLU A 225 5.03 0.90 -21.76
N GLY A 226 3.99 0.89 -22.61
CA GLY A 226 3.53 -0.30 -23.30
C GLY A 226 2.60 -1.20 -22.49
N ILE A 227 2.14 -0.77 -21.33
CA ILE A 227 1.06 -1.44 -20.59
C ILE A 227 -0.24 -1.33 -21.41
N GLY A 228 -0.57 -0.11 -21.90
CA GLY A 228 -1.69 0.12 -22.79
C GLY A 228 -3.02 0.37 -22.06
N PRO A 229 -4.16 0.24 -22.79
CA PRO A 229 -5.48 0.52 -22.25
C PRO A 229 -5.94 -0.56 -21.28
N VAL A 230 -6.35 -0.16 -20.06
CA VAL A 230 -6.91 -1.04 -19.04
C VAL A 230 -8.21 -0.43 -18.50
N GLU A 231 -9.20 -1.28 -18.24
CA GLU A 231 -10.42 -0.87 -17.57
C GLU A 231 -10.17 -0.62 -16.08
N CYS A 232 -10.44 0.62 -15.65
CA CYS A 232 -10.26 1.09 -14.29
C CYS A 232 -11.60 1.37 -13.63
N VAL A 233 -11.76 1.01 -12.37
CA VAL A 233 -13.00 1.16 -11.61
C VAL A 233 -12.70 1.68 -10.21
N ASN A 234 -13.65 2.43 -9.62
CA ASN A 234 -13.52 2.86 -8.23
C ASN A 234 -13.45 1.65 -7.29
N VAL A 235 -12.50 1.67 -6.38
CA VAL A 235 -12.35 0.74 -5.26
C VAL A 235 -12.08 1.50 -3.97
N GLU A 236 -12.23 0.86 -2.82
CA GLU A 236 -11.82 1.45 -1.54
C GLU A 236 -10.30 1.46 -1.44
N HIS A 237 -9.73 2.63 -1.11
CA HIS A 237 -8.28 2.72 -0.92
C HIS A 237 -7.89 3.88 0.02
N GLU A 238 -6.71 3.78 0.63
CA GLU A 238 -6.21 4.62 1.72
C GLU A 238 -5.93 6.05 1.30
N GLU A 239 -5.44 6.29 0.08
CA GLU A 239 -5.08 7.63 -0.43
C GLU A 239 -6.25 8.60 -0.39
N VAL A 240 -7.48 8.07 -0.53
CA VAL A 240 -8.69 8.89 -0.45
C VAL A 240 -8.90 9.44 0.98
N VAL A 241 -8.31 8.79 1.99
CA VAL A 241 -8.28 9.30 3.36
C VAL A 241 -7.07 10.18 3.60
N LEU A 242 -5.90 9.81 3.06
CA LEU A 242 -4.61 10.46 3.32
C LEU A 242 -4.49 11.80 2.60
N ILE A 243 -4.65 11.83 1.28
CA ILE A 243 -4.41 13.00 0.43
C ILE A 243 -5.15 14.25 0.94
N PRO A 244 -6.48 14.19 1.24
CA PRO A 244 -7.22 15.39 1.66
C PRO A 244 -6.78 15.99 3.00
N GLN A 245 -5.96 15.26 3.79
CA GLN A 245 -5.49 15.79 5.07
C GLN A 245 -4.42 16.87 4.91
N LYS A 246 -3.68 16.86 3.80
CA LYS A 246 -2.53 17.76 3.57
C LYS A 246 -2.49 18.39 2.19
N ILE A 247 -3.28 17.91 1.26
CA ILE A 247 -3.32 18.40 -0.11
C ILE A 247 -4.71 18.97 -0.37
N ASP A 248 -4.78 20.24 -0.69
CA ASP A 248 -6.02 20.92 -1.05
C ASP A 248 -6.44 20.50 -2.48
N ALA A 249 -7.26 19.45 -2.54
CA ALA A 249 -7.83 18.92 -3.77
C ALA A 249 -9.35 18.90 -3.67
N LYS A 250 -10.05 19.37 -4.71
CA LYS A 250 -11.52 19.41 -4.69
C LYS A 250 -12.17 18.04 -4.77
N LYS A 251 -11.55 17.10 -5.49
CA LYS A 251 -12.00 15.70 -5.54
C LYS A 251 -10.80 14.77 -5.45
N VAL A 252 -10.92 13.70 -4.64
CA VAL A 252 -9.95 12.60 -4.57
C VAL A 252 -10.68 11.29 -4.66
N ASN A 253 -10.22 10.40 -5.52
CA ASN A 253 -10.70 9.02 -5.63
C ASN A 253 -9.57 8.09 -6.09
N PHE A 254 -9.78 6.80 -5.91
CA PHE A 254 -8.88 5.75 -6.37
C PHE A 254 -9.59 4.87 -7.39
N LYS A 255 -8.89 4.52 -8.48
CA LYS A 255 -9.38 3.59 -9.50
C LYS A 255 -8.35 2.51 -9.79
N TYR A 256 -8.76 1.28 -9.62
CA TYR A 256 -7.92 0.12 -9.88
C TYR A 256 -8.08 -0.36 -11.33
N GLY A 257 -6.96 -0.47 -12.04
CA GLY A 257 -6.88 -1.04 -13.39
C GLY A 257 -6.87 -2.56 -13.36
N LEU A 258 -8.03 -3.14 -13.06
CA LEU A 258 -8.22 -4.58 -12.92
C LEU A 258 -8.40 -5.30 -14.27
N GLY A 259 -8.98 -4.59 -15.27
CA GLY A 259 -9.44 -5.18 -16.51
C GLY A 259 -10.74 -5.99 -16.37
N ALA A 260 -11.47 -6.16 -17.48
CA ALA A 260 -12.81 -6.77 -17.51
C ALA A 260 -12.87 -8.19 -16.93
N GLU A 261 -11.84 -8.99 -17.19
CA GLU A 261 -11.78 -10.38 -16.72
C GLU A 261 -11.71 -10.47 -15.20
N PHE A 262 -10.80 -9.73 -14.57
CA PHE A 262 -10.65 -9.75 -13.13
C PHE A 262 -11.86 -9.16 -12.41
N ILE A 263 -12.44 -8.06 -12.93
CA ILE A 263 -13.71 -7.51 -12.44
C ILE A 263 -14.82 -8.57 -12.46
N THR A 264 -14.90 -9.36 -13.52
CA THR A 264 -15.89 -10.45 -13.64
C THR A 264 -15.66 -11.54 -12.60
N ILE A 265 -14.41 -11.91 -12.35
CA ILE A 265 -14.04 -12.90 -11.32
C ILE A 265 -14.43 -12.39 -9.93
N LEU A 266 -14.11 -11.16 -9.57
CA LEU A 266 -14.46 -10.57 -8.27
C LEU A 266 -15.97 -10.48 -8.06
N LYS A 267 -16.73 -10.07 -9.08
CA LYS A 267 -18.21 -10.09 -9.04
C LYS A 267 -18.77 -11.49 -8.82
N THR A 268 -18.16 -12.50 -9.46
CA THR A 268 -18.56 -13.91 -9.29
C THR A 268 -18.26 -14.40 -7.86
N ILE A 269 -17.08 -14.08 -7.31
CA ILE A 269 -16.70 -14.40 -5.92
C ILE A 269 -17.74 -13.81 -4.96
N ASN A 270 -18.12 -12.55 -5.13
CA ASN A 270 -19.13 -11.88 -4.30
C ASN A 270 -20.51 -12.53 -4.45
N MET A 271 -20.96 -12.78 -5.68
CA MET A 271 -22.26 -13.42 -5.97
C MET A 271 -22.37 -14.80 -5.32
N LEU A 272 -21.26 -15.56 -5.25
CA LEU A 272 -21.20 -16.87 -4.60
C LEU A 272 -21.03 -16.79 -3.07
N GLY A 273 -20.79 -15.58 -2.52
CA GLY A 273 -20.50 -15.35 -1.11
C GLY A 273 -19.15 -15.89 -0.65
N MET A 274 -18.20 -16.08 -1.59
CA MET A 274 -16.84 -16.54 -1.29
C MET A 274 -15.95 -15.41 -0.76
N ASP A 275 -16.44 -14.17 -0.76
CA ASP A 275 -15.81 -13.00 -0.17
C ASP A 275 -16.08 -12.84 1.34
N ARG A 276 -16.97 -13.63 1.91
CA ARG A 276 -17.38 -13.53 3.32
C ARG A 276 -16.27 -13.95 4.28
N LYS A 277 -16.07 -13.16 5.33
CA LYS A 277 -15.13 -13.44 6.43
C LYS A 277 -15.75 -14.34 7.52
N GLU A 278 -17.06 -14.26 7.68
CA GLU A 278 -17.81 -15.06 8.65
C GLU A 278 -17.73 -16.55 8.28
N THR A 279 -17.47 -17.36 9.29
CA THR A 279 -17.33 -18.81 9.08
C THR A 279 -18.67 -19.46 8.78
N VAL A 280 -18.63 -20.50 7.94
CA VAL A 280 -19.74 -21.42 7.67
C VAL A 280 -19.36 -22.82 8.14
N ASP A 281 -20.34 -23.61 8.57
CA ASP A 281 -20.12 -25.00 8.91
C ASP A 281 -20.03 -25.85 7.62
N VAL A 282 -18.93 -26.57 7.48
CA VAL A 282 -18.73 -27.55 6.41
C VAL A 282 -18.46 -28.91 7.05
N GLN A 283 -19.49 -29.73 7.20
CA GLN A 283 -19.41 -31.06 7.79
C GLN A 283 -18.77 -31.07 9.20
N GLY A 284 -19.12 -30.09 10.03
CA GLY A 284 -18.61 -29.95 11.40
C GLY A 284 -17.29 -29.18 11.52
N VAL A 285 -16.77 -28.64 10.42
CA VAL A 285 -15.58 -27.78 10.41
C VAL A 285 -16.01 -26.36 10.12
N SER A 286 -15.64 -25.41 11.00
CA SER A 286 -15.90 -23.98 10.79
C SER A 286 -14.87 -23.39 9.83
N VAL A 287 -15.30 -22.92 8.66
CA VAL A 287 -14.41 -22.42 7.59
C VAL A 287 -14.86 -21.05 7.14
N SER A 288 -13.93 -20.09 7.02
CA SER A 288 -14.16 -18.81 6.33
C SER A 288 -14.09 -19.04 4.82
N PRO A 289 -15.13 -18.69 4.04
CA PRO A 289 -15.10 -18.82 2.59
C PRO A 289 -13.94 -18.06 1.95
N ARG A 290 -13.66 -16.84 2.42
CA ARG A 290 -12.53 -16.03 1.92
C ARG A 290 -11.18 -16.66 2.21
N ASP A 291 -10.97 -17.18 3.41
CA ASP A 291 -9.71 -17.84 3.77
C ASP A 291 -9.50 -19.13 2.96
N LEU A 292 -10.59 -19.89 2.71
CA LEU A 292 -10.54 -21.07 1.84
C LEU A 292 -10.16 -20.68 0.40
N LEU A 293 -10.80 -19.63 -0.16
CA LEU A 293 -10.47 -19.13 -1.49
C LEU A 293 -9.00 -18.71 -1.56
N THR A 294 -8.54 -17.94 -0.58
CA THR A 294 -7.15 -17.48 -0.50
C THR A 294 -6.16 -18.64 -0.45
N ALA A 295 -6.44 -19.64 0.36
CA ALA A 295 -5.60 -20.84 0.49
C ALA A 295 -5.62 -21.74 -0.76
N SER A 296 -6.64 -21.61 -1.61
CA SER A 296 -6.78 -22.40 -2.85
C SER A 296 -6.02 -21.80 -4.03
N LEU A 297 -5.61 -20.54 -3.94
CA LEU A 297 -4.87 -19.83 -4.98
C LEU A 297 -3.35 -19.90 -4.72
N PRO A 298 -2.52 -19.80 -5.77
CA PRO A 298 -1.08 -19.77 -5.59
C PRO A 298 -0.64 -18.51 -4.83
N ASP A 299 0.39 -18.63 -3.98
CA ASP A 299 1.00 -17.51 -3.28
C ASP A 299 1.70 -16.57 -4.27
N PRO A 300 1.23 -15.31 -4.43
CA PRO A 300 1.80 -14.35 -5.40
C PRO A 300 3.29 -14.09 -5.18
N GLY A 301 3.78 -14.19 -3.94
CA GLY A 301 5.19 -14.03 -3.61
C GLY A 301 6.11 -15.10 -4.22
N THR A 302 5.54 -16.22 -4.71
CA THR A 302 6.29 -17.33 -5.34
C THR A 302 6.20 -17.35 -6.87
N LEU A 303 5.40 -16.46 -7.47
CA LEU A 303 5.08 -16.50 -8.89
C LEU A 303 6.03 -15.67 -9.78
N GLY A 304 6.98 -14.96 -9.20
CA GLY A 304 7.81 -13.98 -9.91
C GLY A 304 8.49 -14.51 -11.17
N GLU A 305 9.05 -15.73 -11.16
CA GLU A 305 9.69 -16.34 -12.32
C GLU A 305 8.74 -16.67 -13.47
N ARG A 306 7.45 -16.83 -13.17
CA ARG A 306 6.38 -17.10 -14.15
C ARG A 306 5.64 -15.86 -14.57
N MET A 307 5.90 -14.72 -13.92
CA MET A 307 5.20 -13.47 -14.19
C MET A 307 5.88 -12.71 -15.32
N ARG A 308 5.09 -12.20 -16.26
CA ARG A 308 5.54 -11.39 -17.41
C ARG A 308 4.73 -10.12 -17.47
N GLY A 309 5.37 -9.03 -17.83
CA GLY A 309 4.73 -7.73 -17.99
C GLY A 309 5.21 -6.71 -16.97
N LYS A 310 4.45 -5.64 -16.85
CA LYS A 310 4.76 -4.46 -16.05
C LYS A 310 3.59 -4.09 -15.15
N THR A 311 3.90 -3.46 -14.03
CA THR A 311 2.95 -2.77 -13.17
C THR A 311 3.23 -1.27 -13.17
N CYS A 312 2.20 -0.45 -13.04
CA CYS A 312 2.26 1.00 -13.02
C CYS A 312 1.39 1.51 -11.87
N ALA A 313 1.96 2.36 -11.04
CA ALA A 313 1.27 3.09 -9.99
C ALA A 313 1.43 4.59 -10.21
N GLY A 314 0.36 5.38 -10.03
CA GLY A 314 0.46 6.81 -10.25
C GLY A 314 -0.76 7.64 -9.90
N ALA A 315 -0.59 8.96 -10.02
CA ALA A 315 -1.60 9.97 -9.74
C ALA A 315 -1.92 10.79 -10.99
N LEU A 316 -3.17 10.76 -11.43
CA LEU A 316 -3.71 11.64 -12.45
C LEU A 316 -4.26 12.89 -11.79
N ILE A 317 -3.64 14.03 -12.07
CA ILE A 317 -3.96 15.28 -11.41
C ILE A 317 -4.39 16.32 -12.44
N LYS A 318 -5.51 16.98 -12.19
CA LYS A 318 -6.08 18.01 -13.04
C LYS A 318 -6.35 19.29 -12.22
N GLY A 319 -6.07 20.46 -12.82
CA GLY A 319 -6.29 21.73 -12.16
C GLY A 319 -5.62 22.88 -12.89
N LEU A 320 -5.11 23.87 -12.15
CA LEU A 320 -4.35 24.99 -12.69
C LEU A 320 -2.88 24.88 -12.29
N ASP A 321 -1.99 25.16 -13.23
CA ASP A 321 -0.54 25.24 -12.96
C ASP A 321 -0.19 26.45 -12.08
N LYS A 322 1.10 26.61 -11.74
CA LYS A 322 1.59 27.75 -10.94
C LYS A 322 1.41 29.10 -11.64
N GLN A 323 1.14 29.13 -12.93
CA GLN A 323 0.84 30.31 -13.75
C GLN A 323 -0.66 30.56 -13.96
N GLY A 324 -1.51 29.66 -13.44
CA GLY A 324 -2.98 29.76 -13.58
C GLY A 324 -3.53 29.21 -14.90
N ASN A 325 -2.76 28.43 -15.66
CA ASN A 325 -3.23 27.77 -16.88
C ASN A 325 -3.77 26.38 -16.58
N PRO A 326 -4.76 25.88 -17.36
CA PRO A 326 -5.21 24.51 -17.27
C PRO A 326 -4.05 23.53 -17.46
N LYS A 327 -3.93 22.60 -16.53
CA LYS A 327 -2.90 21.54 -16.54
C LYS A 327 -3.52 20.22 -16.12
N ALA A 328 -3.15 19.16 -16.83
CA ALA A 328 -3.42 17.78 -16.44
C ALA A 328 -2.15 16.96 -16.64
N CYS A 329 -1.80 16.12 -15.69
CA CYS A 329 -0.67 15.20 -15.85
C CYS A 329 -0.89 13.92 -15.04
N TYR A 330 -0.29 12.85 -15.53
CA TYR A 330 -0.15 11.58 -14.82
C TYR A 330 1.31 11.45 -14.34
N ILE A 331 1.50 11.39 -13.04
CA ILE A 331 2.82 11.17 -12.40
C ILE A 331 2.85 9.70 -11.98
N TYR A 332 3.88 8.97 -12.40
CA TYR A 332 3.86 7.53 -12.28
C TYR A 332 5.23 6.88 -12.14
N ASN A 333 5.23 5.66 -11.64
CA ASN A 333 6.36 4.73 -11.65
C ASN A 333 5.93 3.41 -12.28
N VAL A 334 6.75 2.88 -13.18
CA VAL A 334 6.53 1.59 -13.85
C VAL A 334 7.65 0.62 -13.48
N ILE A 335 7.25 -0.59 -13.08
CA ILE A 335 8.21 -1.67 -12.80
C ILE A 335 7.97 -2.84 -13.74
N ASP A 336 9.03 -3.22 -14.48
CA ASP A 336 9.07 -4.42 -15.28
C ASP A 336 9.43 -5.64 -14.41
N ASN A 337 8.61 -6.69 -14.47
CA ASN A 337 8.85 -7.89 -13.65
C ASN A 337 10.17 -8.60 -14.00
N ALA A 338 10.59 -8.58 -15.27
CA ALA A 338 11.85 -9.20 -15.63
C ALA A 338 13.05 -8.43 -15.03
N TRP A 339 12.94 -7.10 -14.95
CA TRP A 339 13.96 -6.27 -14.30
C TRP A 339 13.99 -6.53 -12.79
N SER A 340 12.86 -6.47 -12.08
CA SER A 340 12.82 -6.65 -10.62
C SER A 340 13.28 -8.06 -10.21
N MET A 341 12.89 -9.08 -10.97
CA MET A 341 13.37 -10.45 -10.77
C MET A 341 14.86 -10.59 -10.99
N LYS A 342 15.42 -9.98 -12.04
CA LYS A 342 16.86 -10.03 -12.32
C LYS A 342 17.70 -9.32 -11.27
N GLU A 343 17.28 -8.12 -10.86
CA GLU A 343 18.07 -7.26 -9.95
C GLU A 343 17.89 -7.64 -8.48
N TYR A 344 16.67 -8.05 -8.09
CA TYR A 344 16.32 -8.31 -6.70
C TYR A 344 15.79 -9.73 -6.45
N GLY A 345 15.32 -10.42 -7.50
CA GLY A 345 14.65 -11.73 -7.39
C GLY A 345 13.29 -11.65 -6.71
N ASP A 346 12.68 -10.48 -6.68
CA ASP A 346 11.33 -10.23 -6.17
C ASP A 346 10.42 -9.75 -7.30
N GLN A 347 9.17 -10.23 -7.35
CA GLN A 347 8.24 -9.85 -8.41
C GLN A 347 7.87 -8.36 -8.32
N ALA A 348 7.45 -7.78 -9.45
CA ALA A 348 7.30 -6.33 -9.64
C ALA A 348 6.45 -5.64 -8.57
N VAL A 349 5.24 -6.14 -8.28
CA VAL A 349 4.32 -5.52 -7.30
C VAL A 349 4.90 -5.58 -5.88
N VAL A 350 5.47 -6.73 -5.51
CA VAL A 350 6.12 -6.92 -4.20
C VAL A 350 7.30 -5.98 -4.02
N TRP A 351 8.16 -5.87 -5.05
CA TRP A 351 9.31 -4.98 -4.99
C TRP A 351 8.88 -3.51 -4.93
N GLN A 352 7.90 -3.12 -5.76
CA GLN A 352 7.37 -1.75 -5.81
C GLN A 352 6.72 -1.34 -4.49
N THR A 353 6.10 -2.27 -3.77
CA THR A 353 5.59 -2.02 -2.41
C THR A 353 6.73 -1.88 -1.40
N ALA A 354 7.69 -2.79 -1.44
CA ALA A 354 8.72 -2.94 -0.40
C ALA A 354 9.78 -1.83 -0.38
N ILE A 355 10.03 -1.16 -1.51
CA ILE A 355 11.04 -0.11 -1.60
C ILE A 355 10.66 1.13 -0.77
N ASN A 356 9.39 1.45 -0.67
CA ASN A 356 8.92 2.70 -0.10
C ASN A 356 9.18 2.83 1.41
N PRO A 357 8.89 1.82 2.26
CA PRO A 357 9.25 1.91 3.69
C PRO A 357 10.76 1.95 3.89
N VAL A 358 11.58 1.36 3.00
CA VAL A 358 13.04 1.43 3.11
C VAL A 358 13.55 2.84 2.80
N ILE A 359 13.01 3.51 1.77
CA ILE A 359 13.33 4.92 1.48
C ILE A 359 12.89 5.81 2.63
N ALA A 360 11.68 5.63 3.17
CA ALA A 360 11.19 6.40 4.31
C ALA A 360 12.10 6.24 5.53
N MET A 361 12.51 5.03 5.88
CA MET A 361 13.48 4.79 6.95
C MET A 361 14.80 5.53 6.73
N GLU A 362 15.32 5.56 5.50
CA GLU A 362 16.55 6.27 5.18
C GLU A 362 16.40 7.78 5.33
N LEU A 363 15.28 8.35 4.88
CA LEU A 363 14.98 9.77 5.04
C LEU A 363 14.82 10.17 6.51
N ILE A 364 14.18 9.31 7.30
CA ILE A 364 14.05 9.52 8.75
C ILE A 364 15.43 9.42 9.44
N GLN A 365 16.23 8.42 9.10
CA GLN A 365 17.57 8.24 9.66
C GLN A 365 18.50 9.41 9.30
N LYS A 366 18.35 10.00 8.12
CA LYS A 366 19.08 11.21 7.70
C LYS A 366 18.53 12.49 8.36
N GLY A 367 17.44 12.44 9.10
CA GLY A 367 16.75 13.58 9.71
C GLY A 367 16.10 14.52 8.70
N ILE A 368 15.86 14.07 7.46
CA ILE A 368 15.15 14.80 6.39
C ILE A 368 13.66 14.77 6.68
N TRP A 369 13.08 13.59 6.83
CA TRP A 369 11.74 13.43 7.35
C TRP A 369 11.77 13.34 8.88
N LYS A 370 10.83 14.00 9.53
CA LYS A 370 10.73 14.08 11.00
C LYS A 370 9.29 13.79 11.42
N PRO A 371 8.84 12.55 11.26
CA PRO A 371 7.50 12.18 11.66
C PRO A 371 7.33 12.27 13.18
N LEU A 372 6.10 12.61 13.61
CA LEU A 372 5.69 12.67 15.01
C LEU A 372 4.18 12.45 15.07
N GLY A 373 3.68 11.64 16.01
CA GLY A 373 2.29 11.24 16.02
C GLY A 373 1.98 10.25 14.91
N VAL A 374 0.76 10.27 14.38
CA VAL A 374 0.30 9.39 13.29
C VAL A 374 0.18 10.19 12.00
N ASN A 375 1.01 9.88 11.03
CA ASN A 375 1.10 10.62 9.76
C ASN A 375 1.11 9.68 8.56
N GLY A 376 0.54 10.12 7.44
CA GLY A 376 0.78 9.53 6.13
C GLY A 376 1.98 10.19 5.42
N PRO A 377 2.42 9.64 4.27
CA PRO A 377 3.57 10.17 3.51
C PRO A 377 3.35 11.57 2.93
N GLU A 378 2.12 11.98 2.69
CA GLU A 378 1.74 13.31 2.17
C GLU A 378 2.05 14.46 3.13
N TRP A 379 2.47 14.16 4.36
CA TRP A 379 2.91 15.15 5.35
C TRP A 379 4.30 15.70 5.07
N PHE A 380 5.12 15.01 4.30
CA PHE A 380 6.55 15.30 4.15
C PHE A 380 6.85 15.86 2.76
N GLU A 381 8.03 16.50 2.63
CA GLU A 381 8.53 16.94 1.33
C GLU A 381 8.71 15.75 0.39
N SER A 382 8.16 15.87 -0.83
CA SER A 382 8.15 14.80 -1.81
C SER A 382 9.49 14.59 -2.50
N LYS A 383 10.19 15.67 -2.81
CA LYS A 383 11.40 15.65 -3.64
C LYS A 383 12.51 14.75 -3.07
N PRO A 384 12.86 14.79 -1.77
CA PRO A 384 13.89 13.91 -1.21
C PRO A 384 13.57 12.41 -1.37
N PHE A 385 12.28 12.05 -1.31
CA PHE A 385 11.84 10.68 -1.55
C PHE A 385 12.05 10.28 -3.00
N LEU A 386 11.63 11.12 -3.94
CA LEU A 386 11.75 10.87 -5.36
C LEU A 386 13.21 10.80 -5.83
N ASP A 387 14.10 11.63 -5.24
CA ASP A 387 15.52 11.56 -5.51
C ASP A 387 16.14 10.23 -5.04
N LEU A 388 15.76 9.75 -3.85
CA LEU A 388 16.17 8.43 -3.37
C LEU A 388 15.59 7.28 -4.19
N LEU A 389 14.35 7.41 -4.67
CA LEU A 389 13.74 6.40 -5.53
C LEU A 389 14.60 6.15 -6.79
N GLU A 390 15.13 7.23 -7.39
CA GLU A 390 16.07 7.13 -8.53
C GLU A 390 17.42 6.51 -8.12
N GLU A 391 17.96 6.86 -6.96
CA GLU A 391 19.19 6.24 -6.42
C GLU A 391 19.02 4.75 -6.15
N TYR A 392 17.81 4.30 -5.84
CA TYR A 392 17.50 2.87 -5.65
C TYR A 392 17.30 2.11 -6.96
N GLY A 393 17.37 2.82 -8.11
CA GLY A 393 17.46 2.22 -9.44
C GLY A 393 16.12 2.13 -10.19
N THR A 394 15.11 2.85 -9.78
CA THR A 394 13.87 3.01 -10.53
C THR A 394 13.58 4.48 -10.80
N SER A 395 12.96 4.78 -11.95
CA SER A 395 12.58 6.14 -12.32
C SER A 395 11.09 6.38 -12.10
N TRP A 396 10.75 7.62 -11.85
CA TRP A 396 9.39 8.13 -11.94
C TRP A 396 9.30 9.10 -13.11
N ASN A 397 8.12 9.31 -13.65
CA ASN A 397 7.92 10.12 -14.84
C ASN A 397 6.63 10.96 -14.74
N ILE A 398 6.56 11.99 -15.57
CA ILE A 398 5.37 12.83 -15.74
C ILE A 398 4.96 12.76 -17.21
N ARG A 399 3.69 12.45 -17.46
CA ARG A 399 3.07 12.51 -18.79
C ARG A 399 1.97 13.56 -18.77
N ASP A 400 1.99 14.50 -19.71
CA ASP A 400 0.90 15.47 -19.88
C ASP A 400 -0.35 14.73 -20.38
N GLU A 401 -1.50 15.16 -19.86
CA GLU A 401 -2.82 14.60 -20.14
C GLU A 401 -3.79 15.66 -20.69
N ASP A 402 -4.95 15.20 -21.15
CA ASP A 402 -5.97 16.10 -21.70
C ASP A 402 -6.51 17.06 -20.64
N THR A 403 -6.46 18.36 -20.96
CA THR A 403 -6.93 19.45 -20.12
C THR A 403 -8.38 19.85 -20.40
N SER A 404 -9.08 19.15 -21.26
CA SER A 404 -10.50 19.42 -21.57
C SER A 404 -11.36 19.36 -20.30
N GLY A 405 -12.25 20.34 -20.14
CA GLY A 405 -13.13 20.43 -18.97
C GLY A 405 -12.54 21.14 -17.75
N ILE A 406 -11.29 21.54 -17.77
CA ILE A 406 -10.68 22.37 -16.69
C ILE A 406 -11.09 23.81 -16.88
N ILE A 407 -11.75 24.39 -15.88
CA ILE A 407 -12.21 25.80 -15.88
C ILE A 407 -11.18 26.66 -15.16
N LYS A 408 -10.81 27.80 -15.78
CA LYS A 408 -9.88 28.79 -15.20
C LYS A 408 -10.45 29.46 -13.95
#